data_ed9479062dc614e1a1aaf9b234647d94
#
_entry.id   ed9479062dc614e1a1aaf9b234647d94
#
_cell.length_a   1.000
_cell.length_b   1.000
_cell.length_c   1.000
_cell.angle_alpha   90.00
_cell.angle_beta   90.00
_cell.angle_gamma   90.00
#
_symmetry.space_group_name_H-M   'P 1'
#
loop_
_entity.id
_entity.type
_entity.pdbx_description
1 polymer ?
#
loop_
_entity_poly.entity_id
_entity_poly.type
_entity_poly.pdbx_seq_one_letter_code
_entity_poly.pdbx_strand_id
1 'polypeptide(L)'
;MATTTFNGTVRSDGDIKATTKNTTTGAFVDYAVIKAAGGMEVEKVASTGNNIVAAGTSTGTNNGSLGTAATIFKVTPNAHGSGIADDAINTFVNKIGGDICTTILIDLHGGLAAGGSADDIIGTDGGAANAYIAELTTGVNGIPYSIEMSCLELPTAGDVDINLVCSATATDAENAAVTSPTVVVNGGDWTLGMRQQHDSAATLAALVKKYLYLTTGSATENAYTAGKFIIKIWGAAFDYANG
;
A
#
# COMPACT_ATOMS: atom_id res chain seq x y z
N MET A 1 39.71 -6.07 29.48
CA MET A 1 39.42 -4.69 29.05
C MET A 1 38.89 -3.94 30.27
N ALA A 2 39.45 -2.76 30.55
CA ALA A 2 38.91 -1.91 31.62
C ALA A 2 37.66 -1.20 31.13
N THR A 3 36.59 -1.30 31.84
CA THR A 3 35.34 -0.57 31.56
C THR A 3 35.36 0.73 32.37
N THR A 4 35.26 1.86 31.70
CA THR A 4 35.12 3.16 32.36
C THR A 4 33.66 3.49 32.46
N THR A 5 33.14 3.67 33.67
CA THR A 5 31.76 4.07 33.94
C THR A 5 31.73 5.55 34.37
N PHE A 6 30.93 6.34 33.66
CA PHE A 6 30.69 7.74 34.01
C PHE A 6 29.43 7.87 34.87
N ASN A 7 29.55 8.37 36.07
CA ASN A 7 28.41 8.63 36.97
C ASN A 7 28.06 10.12 36.96
N GLY A 8 27.56 10.60 35.83
CA GLY A 8 27.19 12.01 35.71
C GLY A 8 26.96 12.46 34.26
N THR A 9 26.66 13.74 34.08
CA THR A 9 26.46 14.30 32.74
C THR A 9 27.79 14.41 32.01
N VAL A 10 27.84 13.76 30.82
CA VAL A 10 28.95 13.94 29.86
C VAL A 10 28.63 15.15 28.99
N ARG A 11 29.52 16.14 28.95
CA ARG A 11 29.44 17.30 28.06
C ARG A 11 30.57 17.24 27.06
N SER A 12 30.27 17.53 25.81
CA SER A 12 31.26 17.62 24.75
C SER A 12 30.90 18.77 23.82
N ASP A 13 31.89 19.53 23.43
CA ASP A 13 31.74 20.63 22.44
C ASP A 13 31.78 20.07 21.00
N GLY A 14 32.08 18.80 20.83
CA GLY A 14 32.11 18.09 19.57
C GLY A 14 31.33 16.80 19.64
N ASP A 15 31.38 16.02 18.57
CA ASP A 15 30.74 14.71 18.50
C ASP A 15 31.34 13.73 19.53
N ILE A 16 30.48 12.90 20.12
CA ILE A 16 30.92 11.75 20.94
C ILE A 16 30.81 10.50 20.07
N LYS A 17 31.94 9.80 19.90
CA LYS A 17 32.05 8.65 19.03
C LYS A 17 32.28 7.36 19.80
N ALA A 18 31.49 6.33 19.48
CA ALA A 18 31.79 4.96 19.86
C ALA A 18 32.60 4.31 18.73
N THR A 19 33.84 3.97 19.02
CA THR A 19 34.78 3.41 18.02
C THR A 19 35.28 2.04 18.42
N THR A 20 35.62 1.21 17.43
CA THR A 20 36.38 0.00 17.66
C THR A 20 37.66 0.02 16.82
N LYS A 21 38.71 -0.62 17.34
CA LYS A 21 39.96 -0.76 16.62
C LYS A 21 39.95 -2.04 15.81
N ASN A 22 40.20 -1.92 14.51
CA ASN A 22 40.44 -3.08 13.66
C ASN A 22 41.79 -3.72 14.09
N THR A 23 41.73 -4.96 14.53
CA THR A 23 42.93 -5.66 15.05
C THR A 23 43.96 -5.99 13.97
N THR A 24 43.55 -6.02 12.71
CA THR A 24 44.44 -6.35 11.57
C THR A 24 45.13 -5.10 11.02
N THR A 25 44.39 -4.01 10.87
CA THR A 25 44.89 -2.78 10.23
C THR A 25 45.31 -1.70 11.25
N GLY A 26 44.92 -1.85 12.51
CA GLY A 26 45.08 -0.84 13.55
C GLY A 26 44.19 0.40 13.43
N ALA A 27 43.39 0.50 12.36
CA ALA A 27 42.50 1.63 12.14
C ALA A 27 41.30 1.63 13.11
N PHE A 28 40.86 2.81 13.51
CA PHE A 28 39.61 2.99 14.27
C PHE A 28 38.43 3.14 13.32
N VAL A 29 37.35 2.49 13.64
CA VAL A 29 36.09 2.56 12.90
C VAL A 29 35.00 3.04 13.85
N ASP A 30 34.27 4.07 13.45
CA ASP A 30 33.16 4.62 14.22
C ASP A 30 31.94 3.70 14.06
N TYR A 31 31.27 3.34 15.16
CA TYR A 31 30.05 2.55 15.15
C TYR A 31 28.81 3.41 15.39
N ALA A 32 28.96 4.41 16.25
CA ALA A 32 27.89 5.34 16.56
C ALA A 32 28.49 6.70 16.88
N VAL A 33 27.83 7.75 16.46
CA VAL A 33 28.24 9.14 16.71
C VAL A 33 27.05 9.89 17.28
N ILE A 34 27.23 10.53 18.44
CA ILE A 34 26.29 11.51 18.98
C ILE A 34 26.75 12.87 18.47
N LYS A 35 25.99 13.48 17.59
CA LYS A 35 26.35 14.76 16.98
C LYS A 35 26.19 15.93 17.95
N ALA A 36 27.11 16.88 17.93
CA ALA A 36 27.03 18.11 18.72
C ALA A 36 25.78 18.95 18.36
N ALA A 37 25.32 18.85 17.12
CA ALA A 37 24.09 19.54 16.65
C ALA A 37 22.77 18.83 17.06
N GLY A 38 22.85 17.76 17.86
CA GLY A 38 21.74 16.91 18.28
C GLY A 38 21.49 15.76 17.30
N GLY A 39 21.08 14.65 17.86
CA GLY A 39 20.83 13.41 17.12
C GLY A 39 21.93 12.37 17.29
N MET A 40 21.63 11.15 16.88
CA MET A 40 22.55 10.02 16.91
C MET A 40 22.63 9.40 15.51
N GLU A 41 23.84 9.28 15.00
CA GLU A 41 24.10 8.58 13.74
C GLU A 41 24.73 7.22 14.05
N VAL A 42 24.19 6.17 13.48
CA VAL A 42 24.71 4.80 13.62
C VAL A 42 25.19 4.34 12.27
N GLU A 43 26.48 4.28 12.06
CA GLU A 43 27.06 3.91 10.76
C GLU A 43 27.05 2.41 10.49
N LYS A 44 27.00 1.59 11.52
CA LYS A 44 27.00 0.13 11.35
C LYS A 44 26.11 -0.55 12.37
N VAL A 45 25.08 -1.20 11.90
CA VAL A 45 24.34 -2.19 12.69
C VAL A 45 24.99 -3.55 12.42
N ALA A 46 25.64 -4.12 13.43
CA ALA A 46 26.10 -5.51 13.32
C ALA A 46 24.89 -6.42 13.18
N SER A 47 24.91 -7.33 12.22
CA SER A 47 23.80 -8.20 11.80
C SER A 47 23.44 -9.32 12.80
N THR A 48 23.69 -9.13 14.08
CA THR A 48 23.34 -10.09 15.13
C THR A 48 22.36 -9.47 16.12
N GLY A 49 21.10 -9.53 15.78
CA GLY A 49 20.02 -9.72 16.75
C GLY A 49 19.56 -8.54 17.62
N ASN A 50 20.06 -7.31 17.46
CA ASN A 50 19.60 -6.17 18.26
C ASN A 50 19.05 -5.05 17.38
N ASN A 51 17.75 -4.81 17.50
CA ASN A 51 17.04 -3.77 16.77
C ASN A 51 17.37 -2.39 17.35
N ILE A 52 17.91 -1.50 16.53
CA ILE A 52 17.95 -0.07 16.83
C ILE A 52 16.75 0.56 16.13
N VAL A 53 15.81 1.04 16.91
CA VAL A 53 14.70 1.86 16.40
C VAL A 53 15.21 3.29 16.29
N ALA A 54 15.62 3.70 15.10
CA ALA A 54 15.88 5.10 14.82
C ALA A 54 14.54 5.79 14.49
N ALA A 55 14.04 6.62 15.39
CA ALA A 55 12.96 7.56 15.08
C ALA A 55 13.55 8.71 14.27
N GLY A 56 13.56 8.59 12.96
CA GLY A 56 14.01 9.63 12.04
C GLY A 56 13.18 9.60 10.77
N THR A 57 12.91 10.77 10.20
CA THR A 57 12.32 10.93 8.88
C THR A 57 13.22 10.25 7.86
N SER A 58 12.84 9.04 7.43
CA SER A 58 13.53 8.35 6.37
C SER A 58 13.08 8.92 5.03
N THR A 59 13.93 9.72 4.41
CA THR A 59 13.83 10.11 2.99
C THR A 59 14.64 9.14 2.13
N GLY A 60 14.44 7.86 2.29
CA GLY A 60 15.16 6.85 1.53
C GLY A 60 14.43 5.54 1.51
N THR A 61 14.58 4.79 0.45
CA THR A 61 14.14 3.41 0.28
C THR A 61 14.78 2.52 1.35
N ASN A 62 14.19 2.53 2.56
CA ASN A 62 14.64 1.65 3.63
C ASN A 62 13.94 0.30 3.50
N ASN A 63 14.51 -0.55 2.68
CA ASN A 63 14.34 -2.00 2.78
C ASN A 63 15.15 -2.54 3.96
N GLY A 64 15.13 -1.85 5.10
CA GLY A 64 15.68 -2.38 6.32
C GLY A 64 14.78 -3.50 6.80
N SER A 65 15.20 -4.74 6.67
CA SER A 65 14.61 -5.87 7.36
C SER A 65 14.68 -5.58 8.86
N LEU A 66 13.62 -5.02 9.40
CA LEU A 66 13.42 -4.96 10.83
C LEU A 66 13.00 -6.37 11.27
N GLY A 67 13.88 -7.02 12.03
CA GLY A 67 13.62 -8.38 12.51
C GLY A 67 12.33 -8.49 13.31
N THR A 68 11.82 -9.66 13.38
CA THR A 68 10.69 -10.33 14.03
C THR A 68 9.88 -9.67 15.17
N ALA A 69 10.03 -8.42 15.50
CA ALA A 69 9.12 -7.71 16.41
C ALA A 69 7.92 -7.18 15.62
N ALA A 70 6.74 -7.31 16.18
CA ALA A 70 5.48 -6.85 15.63
C ALA A 70 5.55 -5.34 15.27
N THR A 71 6.08 -5.04 14.11
CA THR A 71 6.23 -3.70 13.60
C THR A 71 5.22 -3.53 12.48
N ILE A 72 4.53 -2.41 12.47
CA ILE A 72 3.68 -2.03 11.35
C ILE A 72 4.62 -1.73 10.19
N PHE A 73 4.77 -2.67 9.27
CA PHE A 73 5.56 -2.45 8.07
C PHE A 73 4.70 -1.76 7.02
N LYS A 74 5.16 -0.61 6.56
CA LYS A 74 4.60 -0.02 5.35
C LYS A 74 5.14 -0.81 4.17
N VAL A 75 4.31 -1.61 3.55
CA VAL A 75 4.61 -2.27 2.28
C VAL A 75 4.38 -1.26 1.17
N THR A 76 5.28 -1.19 0.19
CA THR A 76 5.04 -0.39 -1.00
C THR A 76 3.92 -1.05 -1.80
N PRO A 77 2.79 -0.38 -2.04
CA PRO A 77 1.72 -0.94 -2.85
C PRO A 77 2.18 -1.14 -4.30
N ASN A 78 1.54 -2.08 -5.00
CA ASN A 78 1.66 -2.13 -6.44
C ASN A 78 1.03 -0.86 -7.04
N ALA A 79 1.61 -0.35 -8.12
CA ALA A 79 1.04 0.77 -8.83
C ALA A 79 -0.30 0.38 -9.46
N HIS A 80 -1.22 1.33 -9.57
CA HIS A 80 -2.39 1.22 -10.45
C HIS A 80 -1.95 1.29 -11.92
N GLY A 81 -2.85 0.93 -12.82
CA GLY A 81 -2.59 1.00 -14.26
C GLY A 81 -2.54 2.46 -14.77
N SER A 82 -1.87 2.65 -15.89
CA SER A 82 -1.71 3.98 -16.52
C SER A 82 -3.03 4.58 -17.03
N GLY A 83 -4.10 3.79 -17.10
CA GLY A 83 -5.45 4.25 -17.41
C GLY A 83 -6.22 4.82 -16.22
N ILE A 84 -5.57 4.94 -15.06
CA ILE A 84 -6.11 5.62 -13.88
C ILE A 84 -5.24 6.84 -13.60
N ALA A 85 -5.84 8.02 -13.46
CA ALA A 85 -5.12 9.24 -13.13
C ALA A 85 -4.51 9.15 -11.71
N ASP A 86 -3.27 9.63 -11.55
CA ASP A 86 -2.54 9.59 -10.26
C ASP A 86 -3.29 10.33 -9.14
N ASP A 87 -4.02 11.39 -9.48
CA ASP A 87 -4.80 12.18 -8.52
C ASP A 87 -6.11 11.48 -8.08
N ALA A 88 -6.55 10.47 -8.84
CA ALA A 88 -7.78 9.73 -8.55
C ALA A 88 -7.62 8.64 -7.49
N ILE A 89 -6.38 8.21 -7.20
CA ILE A 89 -6.16 7.03 -6.38
C ILE A 89 -5.00 7.21 -5.41
N ASN A 90 -5.19 6.70 -4.19
CA ASN A 90 -4.11 6.62 -3.20
C ASN A 90 -4.18 5.27 -2.48
N THR A 91 -3.08 4.53 -2.49
CA THR A 91 -3.03 3.17 -1.94
C THR A 91 -2.05 3.06 -0.79
N PHE A 92 -2.49 2.45 0.30
CA PHE A 92 -1.69 2.17 1.48
C PHE A 92 -1.73 0.68 1.78
N VAL A 93 -0.60 0.11 2.16
CA VAL A 93 -0.51 -1.27 2.60
C VAL A 93 0.13 -1.33 3.98
N ASN A 94 -0.57 -1.91 4.93
CA ASN A 94 -0.10 -2.10 6.29
C ASN A 94 -0.10 -3.59 6.64
N LYS A 95 1.01 -4.06 7.19
CA LYS A 95 1.12 -5.43 7.72
C LYS A 95 1.09 -5.38 9.24
N ILE A 96 0.16 -6.10 9.85
CA ILE A 96 -0.03 -6.17 11.30
C ILE A 96 -0.05 -7.64 11.69
N GLY A 97 1.05 -8.12 12.27
CA GLY A 97 1.18 -9.55 12.56
C GLY A 97 1.12 -10.41 11.30
N GLY A 98 0.19 -11.35 11.27
CA GLY A 98 -0.08 -12.23 10.12
C GLY A 98 -1.05 -11.65 9.10
N ASP A 99 -1.58 -10.44 9.31
CA ASP A 99 -2.56 -9.82 8.42
C ASP A 99 -1.94 -8.67 7.63
N ILE A 100 -2.38 -8.55 6.40
CA ILE A 100 -2.08 -7.40 5.52
C ILE A 100 -3.40 -6.71 5.22
N CYS A 101 -3.43 -5.40 5.45
CA CYS A 101 -4.55 -4.54 5.06
C CYS A 101 -4.09 -3.59 3.96
N THR A 102 -4.61 -3.78 2.76
CA THR A 102 -4.49 -2.83 1.66
C THR A 102 -5.69 -1.91 1.69
N THR A 103 -5.45 -0.60 1.75
CA THR A 103 -6.48 0.42 1.70
C THR A 103 -6.29 1.25 0.44
N ILE A 104 -7.30 1.31 -0.40
CA ILE A 104 -7.33 2.09 -1.63
C ILE A 104 -8.38 3.20 -1.44
N LEU A 105 -7.94 4.44 -1.50
CA LEU A 105 -8.80 5.62 -1.54
C LEU A 105 -8.98 6.02 -2.99
N ILE A 106 -10.22 6.24 -3.40
CA ILE A 106 -10.59 6.62 -4.75
C ILE A 106 -11.33 7.95 -4.70
N ASP A 107 -10.91 8.90 -5.51
CA ASP A 107 -11.61 10.15 -5.79
C ASP A 107 -11.99 10.15 -7.28
N LEU A 108 -13.25 9.91 -7.56
CA LEU A 108 -13.74 9.86 -8.94
C LEU A 108 -13.58 11.21 -9.68
N HIS A 109 -13.67 12.33 -8.95
CA HIS A 109 -13.44 13.67 -9.48
C HIS A 109 -11.96 13.90 -9.86
N GLY A 110 -11.06 13.01 -9.48
CA GLY A 110 -9.63 13.03 -9.84
C GLY A 110 -9.36 12.72 -11.33
N GLY A 111 -10.33 12.89 -12.21
CA GLY A 111 -10.18 12.69 -13.66
C GLY A 111 -10.70 11.35 -14.18
N LEU A 112 -11.62 10.70 -13.43
CA LEU A 112 -12.26 9.47 -13.88
C LEU A 112 -13.60 9.75 -14.57
N ALA A 113 -13.94 8.89 -15.51
CA ALA A 113 -15.21 8.89 -16.25
C ALA A 113 -15.87 7.52 -16.18
N ALA A 114 -17.21 7.53 -16.21
CA ALA A 114 -18.01 6.34 -16.37
C ALA A 114 -18.09 5.95 -17.85
N GLY A 115 -18.09 4.66 -18.14
CA GLY A 115 -18.30 4.14 -19.48
C GLY A 115 -19.73 4.26 -19.98
N GLY A 116 -19.91 4.09 -21.29
CA GLY A 116 -21.21 4.27 -21.98
C GLY A 116 -22.15 3.09 -21.90
N SER A 117 -21.74 1.96 -21.37
CA SER A 117 -22.53 0.76 -21.20
C SER A 117 -22.40 0.20 -19.80
N ALA A 118 -23.37 -0.58 -19.36
CA ALA A 118 -23.23 -1.36 -18.13
C ALA A 118 -22.02 -2.28 -18.23
N ASP A 119 -21.31 -2.45 -17.12
CA ASP A 119 -20.07 -3.22 -16.98
C ASP A 119 -18.84 -2.62 -17.69
N ASP A 120 -18.95 -1.40 -18.26
CA ASP A 120 -17.78 -0.69 -18.79
C ASP A 120 -16.88 -0.18 -17.65
N ILE A 121 -15.59 -0.12 -17.94
CA ILE A 121 -14.56 0.26 -16.98
C ILE A 121 -14.61 1.77 -16.72
N ILE A 122 -14.58 2.12 -15.44
CA ILE A 122 -14.36 3.47 -14.95
C ILE A 122 -12.84 3.73 -14.91
N GLY A 123 -12.39 4.72 -15.65
CA GLY A 123 -10.98 5.07 -15.75
C GLY A 123 -10.79 6.52 -16.17
N THR A 124 -9.57 6.88 -16.55
CA THR A 124 -9.28 8.22 -17.08
C THR A 124 -10.00 8.42 -18.41
N ASP A 125 -10.78 9.49 -18.51
CA ASP A 125 -11.55 9.86 -19.69
C ASP A 125 -10.68 9.86 -20.95
N GLY A 126 -11.20 9.28 -22.02
CA GLY A 126 -10.54 9.18 -23.31
C GLY A 126 -10.09 7.77 -23.72
N GLY A 127 -10.57 6.72 -23.08
CA GLY A 127 -10.34 5.35 -23.47
C GLY A 127 -8.94 4.83 -23.16
N ALA A 128 -8.31 5.32 -22.11
CA ALA A 128 -6.96 4.92 -21.71
C ALA A 128 -6.89 3.44 -21.33
N ALA A 129 -5.90 2.72 -21.86
CA ALA A 129 -5.63 1.33 -21.58
C ALA A 129 -5.01 1.14 -20.17
N ASN A 130 -5.06 -0.09 -19.66
CA ASN A 130 -4.59 -0.45 -18.32
C ASN A 130 -5.32 0.33 -17.21
N ALA A 131 -6.66 0.37 -17.27
CA ALA A 131 -7.49 1.11 -16.34
C ALA A 131 -7.82 0.31 -15.05
N TYR A 132 -6.88 -0.50 -14.55
CA TYR A 132 -7.03 -1.21 -13.27
C TYR A 132 -6.58 -0.33 -12.09
N ILE A 133 -7.27 -0.47 -10.96
CA ILE A 133 -6.99 0.29 -9.73
C ILE A 133 -5.92 -0.39 -8.85
N ALA A 134 -5.74 -1.69 -8.96
CA ALA A 134 -4.71 -2.43 -8.22
C ALA A 134 -4.42 -3.78 -8.87
N GLU A 135 -3.18 -4.25 -8.74
CA GLU A 135 -2.82 -5.64 -8.92
C GLU A 135 -2.74 -6.34 -7.57
N LEU A 136 -3.36 -7.51 -7.44
CA LEU A 136 -3.32 -8.30 -6.20
C LEU A 136 -2.18 -9.32 -6.26
N THR A 137 -1.17 -9.14 -5.41
CA THR A 137 -0.04 -10.07 -5.29
C THR A 137 0.12 -10.57 -3.87
N THR A 138 0.58 -11.81 -3.71
CA THR A 138 0.82 -12.38 -2.37
C THR A 138 1.87 -11.61 -1.57
N GLY A 139 2.88 -11.04 -2.25
CA GLY A 139 3.94 -10.27 -1.58
C GLY A 139 3.47 -8.94 -1.01
N VAL A 140 2.49 -8.30 -1.65
CA VAL A 140 1.96 -6.98 -1.26
C VAL A 140 0.66 -7.12 -0.47
N ASN A 141 -0.27 -7.93 -0.95
CA ASN A 141 -1.64 -7.99 -0.42
C ASN A 141 -1.91 -9.25 0.43
N GLY A 142 -0.96 -10.20 0.46
CA GLY A 142 -1.20 -11.52 1.06
C GLY A 142 -2.17 -12.36 0.22
N ILE A 143 -2.76 -13.37 0.85
CA ILE A 143 -3.88 -14.14 0.28
C ILE A 143 -5.17 -13.48 0.75
N PRO A 144 -5.93 -12.82 -0.15
CA PRO A 144 -7.14 -12.10 0.24
C PRO A 144 -8.19 -13.03 0.87
N TYR A 145 -8.79 -12.58 1.96
CA TYR A 145 -9.89 -13.30 2.63
C TYR A 145 -11.11 -12.41 2.92
N SER A 146 -10.98 -11.10 2.81
CA SER A 146 -12.09 -10.15 2.92
C SER A 146 -11.82 -8.91 2.07
N ILE A 147 -12.82 -8.45 1.36
CA ILE A 147 -12.80 -7.19 0.61
C ILE A 147 -14.05 -6.40 0.96
N GLU A 148 -13.86 -5.13 1.27
CA GLU A 148 -14.90 -4.18 1.62
C GLU A 148 -14.79 -2.94 0.75
N MET A 149 -15.91 -2.43 0.25
CA MET A 149 -16.01 -1.15 -0.43
C MET A 149 -17.04 -0.28 0.27
N SER A 150 -16.72 0.97 0.53
CA SER A 150 -17.58 1.93 1.22
C SER A 150 -17.63 3.26 0.48
N CYS A 151 -18.83 3.83 0.38
CA CYS A 151 -19.06 5.14 -0.23
C CYS A 151 -18.87 6.24 0.81
N LEU A 152 -17.90 7.12 0.59
CA LEU A 152 -17.57 8.27 1.43
C LEU A 152 -18.18 9.57 0.90
N GLU A 153 -18.40 9.65 -0.42
CA GLU A 153 -19.05 10.76 -1.12
C GLU A 153 -19.80 10.19 -2.31
N LEU A 154 -21.02 10.66 -2.53
CA LEU A 154 -21.86 10.13 -3.62
C LEU A 154 -21.25 10.45 -4.99
N PRO A 155 -21.23 9.49 -5.92
CA PRO A 155 -20.94 9.75 -7.32
C PRO A 155 -21.91 10.78 -7.91
N THR A 156 -21.40 11.70 -8.70
CA THR A 156 -22.19 12.74 -9.37
C THR A 156 -21.71 12.92 -10.81
N ALA A 157 -22.64 13.12 -11.71
CA ALA A 157 -22.50 13.27 -13.16
C ALA A 157 -22.25 11.97 -13.92
N GLY A 158 -21.45 11.04 -13.38
CA GLY A 158 -21.31 9.68 -13.91
C GLY A 158 -22.31 8.71 -13.28
N ASP A 159 -22.10 7.42 -13.49
CA ASP A 159 -22.93 6.35 -12.96
C ASP A 159 -22.84 6.28 -11.42
N VAL A 160 -23.97 6.10 -10.75
CA VAL A 160 -24.05 5.91 -9.29
C VAL A 160 -23.97 4.44 -8.89
N ASP A 161 -24.21 3.53 -9.81
CA ASP A 161 -24.07 2.10 -9.65
C ASP A 161 -22.64 1.69 -10.05
N ILE A 162 -21.80 1.49 -9.05
CA ILE A 162 -20.37 1.18 -9.26
C ILE A 162 -20.06 -0.18 -8.66
N ASN A 163 -19.51 -1.06 -9.48
CA ASN A 163 -19.08 -2.39 -9.09
C ASN A 163 -17.55 -2.46 -8.96
N LEU A 164 -17.09 -3.36 -8.09
CA LEU A 164 -15.69 -3.78 -8.04
C LEU A 164 -15.58 -5.17 -8.67
N VAL A 165 -14.81 -5.26 -9.74
CA VAL A 165 -14.59 -6.50 -10.45
C VAL A 165 -13.12 -6.83 -10.54
N CYS A 166 -12.78 -8.08 -10.85
CA CYS A 166 -11.41 -8.48 -11.11
C CYS A 166 -11.28 -9.27 -12.41
N SER A 167 -10.11 -9.17 -13.04
CA SER A 167 -9.73 -9.89 -14.25
C SER A 167 -8.27 -10.34 -14.20
N ALA A 168 -7.93 -11.36 -14.98
CA ALA A 168 -6.54 -11.74 -15.23
C ALA A 168 -5.87 -10.82 -16.27
N THR A 169 -6.63 -10.01 -16.97
CA THR A 169 -6.17 -9.09 -18.02
C THR A 169 -5.85 -7.74 -17.40
N ALA A 170 -4.66 -7.18 -17.68
CA ALA A 170 -4.23 -5.87 -17.22
C ALA A 170 -4.50 -4.75 -18.23
N THR A 171 -4.78 -5.11 -19.48
CA THR A 171 -4.76 -4.15 -20.62
C THR A 171 -6.12 -3.59 -20.99
N ASP A 172 -7.15 -3.91 -20.22
CA ASP A 172 -8.49 -3.42 -20.48
C ASP A 172 -8.53 -1.89 -20.29
N ALA A 173 -9.25 -1.22 -21.19
CA ALA A 173 -9.28 0.23 -21.28
C ALA A 173 -10.55 0.79 -20.62
N GLU A 174 -10.50 2.05 -20.24
CA GLU A 174 -11.67 2.85 -19.88
C GLU A 174 -12.71 2.79 -21.00
N ASN A 175 -14.00 2.85 -20.66
CA ASN A 175 -15.14 2.78 -21.59
C ASN A 175 -15.16 1.49 -22.44
N ALA A 176 -14.66 0.40 -21.90
CA ALA A 176 -14.73 -0.93 -22.48
C ALA A 176 -15.10 -1.97 -21.41
N ALA A 177 -15.72 -3.06 -21.81
CA ALA A 177 -16.04 -4.15 -20.89
C ALA A 177 -14.77 -4.84 -20.38
N VAL A 178 -14.74 -5.23 -19.11
CA VAL A 178 -13.63 -6.01 -18.54
C VAL A 178 -13.58 -7.41 -19.18
N THR A 179 -12.40 -7.82 -19.58
CA THR A 179 -12.19 -9.16 -20.13
C THR A 179 -12.35 -10.24 -19.05
N SER A 180 -13.33 -11.13 -19.22
CA SER A 180 -13.63 -12.23 -18.30
C SER A 180 -13.71 -11.81 -16.83
N PRO A 181 -14.62 -10.88 -16.49
CA PRO A 181 -14.72 -10.34 -15.16
C PRO A 181 -15.22 -11.37 -14.14
N THR A 182 -14.77 -11.19 -12.89
CA THR A 182 -15.39 -11.79 -11.71
C THR A 182 -15.83 -10.66 -10.82
N VAL A 183 -17.12 -10.55 -10.53
CA VAL A 183 -17.65 -9.52 -9.62
C VAL A 183 -17.17 -9.82 -8.20
N VAL A 184 -16.52 -8.86 -7.59
CA VAL A 184 -16.02 -8.91 -6.22
C VAL A 184 -17.00 -8.21 -5.29
N VAL A 185 -17.42 -6.98 -5.65
CA VAL A 185 -18.47 -6.25 -4.95
C VAL A 185 -19.46 -5.75 -6.00
N ASN A 186 -20.71 -6.15 -5.85
CA ASN A 186 -21.81 -5.58 -6.60
C ASN A 186 -22.40 -4.47 -5.75
N GLY A 187 -22.15 -3.21 -6.12
CA GLY A 187 -22.53 -2.06 -5.32
C GLY A 187 -24.01 -1.74 -5.41
N GLY A 188 -24.59 -1.86 -6.59
CA GLY A 188 -25.88 -1.22 -6.87
C GLY A 188 -25.80 0.31 -6.72
N ASP A 189 -26.93 0.97 -6.60
CA ASP A 189 -26.97 2.42 -6.36
C ASP A 189 -26.36 2.77 -5.00
N TRP A 190 -25.18 3.36 -5.00
CA TRP A 190 -24.51 3.74 -3.77
C TRP A 190 -25.20 4.88 -3.04
N THR A 191 -25.25 4.78 -1.73
CA THR A 191 -25.69 5.86 -0.83
C THR A 191 -24.56 6.25 0.12
N LEU A 192 -24.58 7.48 0.62
CA LEU A 192 -23.54 7.97 1.54
C LEU A 192 -23.43 7.07 2.78
N GLY A 193 -22.24 6.59 3.05
CA GLY A 193 -21.96 5.68 4.16
C GLY A 193 -22.33 4.21 3.89
N MET A 194 -22.88 3.89 2.71
CA MET A 194 -23.15 2.50 2.31
C MET A 194 -21.85 1.72 2.26
N ARG A 195 -21.91 0.46 2.69
CA ARG A 195 -20.79 -0.47 2.72
C ARG A 195 -21.24 -1.81 2.18
N GLN A 196 -20.44 -2.37 1.29
CA GLN A 196 -20.59 -3.72 0.76
C GLN A 196 -19.34 -4.52 1.05
N GLN A 197 -19.50 -5.79 1.38
CA GLN A 197 -18.39 -6.68 1.79
C GLN A 197 -18.53 -8.04 1.11
N HIS A 198 -17.38 -8.61 0.75
CA HIS A 198 -17.26 -9.96 0.23
C HIS A 198 -16.25 -10.75 1.07
N ASP A 199 -16.71 -11.87 1.67
CA ASP A 199 -15.93 -12.67 2.63
C ASP A 199 -15.74 -14.13 2.19
N SER A 200 -16.07 -14.49 0.96
CA SER A 200 -15.86 -15.85 0.47
C SER A 200 -14.36 -16.11 0.26
N ALA A 201 -13.68 -16.65 1.25
CA ALA A 201 -12.24 -16.89 1.22
C ALA A 201 -11.80 -17.72 0.00
N ALA A 202 -12.59 -18.71 -0.42
CA ALA A 202 -12.26 -19.51 -1.61
C ALA A 202 -12.28 -18.69 -2.90
N THR A 203 -13.26 -17.78 -3.05
CA THR A 203 -13.32 -16.87 -4.18
C THR A 203 -12.19 -15.85 -4.13
N LEU A 204 -11.96 -15.25 -2.96
CA LEU A 204 -10.96 -14.20 -2.78
C LEU A 204 -9.53 -14.69 -2.95
N ALA A 205 -9.21 -15.91 -2.49
CA ALA A 205 -7.90 -16.51 -2.71
C ALA A 205 -7.57 -16.68 -4.20
N ALA A 206 -8.59 -16.86 -5.06
CA ALA A 206 -8.41 -16.96 -6.51
C ALA A 206 -8.16 -15.62 -7.19
N LEU A 207 -8.22 -14.49 -6.45
CA LEU A 207 -7.93 -13.15 -6.98
C LEU A 207 -6.44 -12.82 -7.01
N VAL A 208 -5.59 -13.63 -6.39
CA VAL A 208 -4.14 -13.46 -6.45
C VAL A 208 -3.66 -13.50 -7.90
N LYS A 209 -2.79 -12.56 -8.28
CA LYS A 209 -2.31 -12.30 -9.65
C LYS A 209 -3.41 -11.80 -10.60
N LYS A 210 -4.44 -11.16 -10.07
CA LYS A 210 -5.48 -10.50 -10.87
C LYS A 210 -5.47 -9.00 -10.60
N TYR A 211 -6.13 -8.30 -11.51
CA TYR A 211 -6.26 -6.84 -11.52
C TYR A 211 -7.67 -6.46 -11.12
N LEU A 212 -7.80 -5.47 -10.24
CA LEU A 212 -9.07 -4.90 -9.82
C LEU A 212 -9.46 -3.73 -10.70
N TYR A 213 -10.71 -3.68 -11.08
CA TYR A 213 -11.32 -2.61 -11.87
C TYR A 213 -12.56 -2.09 -11.17
N LEU A 214 -12.86 -0.81 -11.38
CA LEU A 214 -14.19 -0.26 -11.14
C LEU A 214 -14.98 -0.32 -12.44
N THR A 215 -16.23 -0.71 -12.37
CA THR A 215 -17.12 -0.74 -13.53
C THR A 215 -18.45 -0.06 -13.21
N THR A 216 -19.10 0.46 -14.24
CA THR A 216 -20.46 0.97 -14.16
C THR A 216 -21.46 -0.18 -14.03
N GLY A 217 -22.53 0.02 -13.28
CA GLY A 217 -23.67 -0.92 -13.24
C GLY A 217 -24.77 -0.54 -14.23
N SER A 218 -24.76 0.70 -14.72
CA SER A 218 -25.71 1.20 -15.72
C SER A 218 -24.99 1.96 -16.85
N ALA A 219 -25.73 2.52 -17.79
CA ALA A 219 -25.18 3.20 -18.96
C ALA A 219 -25.31 4.73 -18.83
N THR A 220 -24.46 5.32 -18.01
CA THR A 220 -24.39 6.79 -17.84
C THR A 220 -22.98 7.27 -18.10
N GLU A 221 -22.63 7.44 -19.39
CA GLU A 221 -21.31 7.95 -19.79
C GLU A 221 -21.18 9.42 -19.41
N ASN A 222 -20.27 9.71 -18.49
CA ASN A 222 -19.87 11.07 -18.15
C ASN A 222 -18.63 11.08 -17.26
N ALA A 223 -17.87 12.19 -17.28
CA ALA A 223 -16.85 12.45 -16.30
C ALA A 223 -17.49 12.75 -14.93
N TYR A 224 -16.92 12.17 -13.88
CA TYR A 224 -17.39 12.39 -12.52
C TYR A 224 -17.05 13.80 -12.01
N THR A 225 -18.00 14.45 -11.37
CA THR A 225 -17.80 15.74 -10.69
C THR A 225 -17.73 15.61 -9.17
N ALA A 226 -18.06 14.46 -8.63
CA ALA A 226 -17.92 14.08 -7.23
C ALA A 226 -17.96 12.55 -7.10
N GLY A 227 -17.57 12.04 -5.93
CA GLY A 227 -17.65 10.64 -5.57
C GLY A 227 -16.33 10.14 -4.98
N LYS A 228 -16.41 9.60 -3.76
CA LYS A 228 -15.24 9.04 -3.08
C LYS A 228 -15.55 7.68 -2.48
N PHE A 229 -14.62 6.77 -2.65
CA PHE A 229 -14.71 5.44 -2.11
C PHE A 229 -13.47 5.07 -1.32
N ILE A 230 -13.65 4.18 -0.37
CA ILE A 230 -12.57 3.45 0.27
C ILE A 230 -12.78 1.96 0.03
N ILE A 231 -11.74 1.29 -0.47
CA ILE A 231 -11.70 -0.16 -0.59
C ILE A 231 -10.65 -0.68 0.39
N LYS A 232 -11.04 -1.67 1.19
CA LYS A 232 -10.13 -2.38 2.10
C LYS A 232 -10.06 -3.83 1.69
N ILE A 233 -8.83 -4.32 1.54
CA ILE A 233 -8.53 -5.69 1.21
C ILE A 233 -7.73 -6.28 2.35
N TRP A 234 -8.29 -7.28 3.00
CA TRP A 234 -7.63 -8.03 4.07
C TRP A 234 -7.07 -9.33 3.50
N GLY A 235 -5.79 -9.56 3.72
CA GLY A 235 -5.10 -10.76 3.26
C GLY A 235 -4.21 -11.36 4.32
N ALA A 236 -4.11 -12.68 4.34
CA ALA A 236 -3.17 -13.40 5.19
C ALA A 236 -1.75 -13.25 4.62
N ALA A 237 -0.81 -12.83 5.45
CA ALA A 237 0.59 -12.76 5.07
C ALA A 237 1.15 -14.17 4.86
N PHE A 238 1.68 -14.44 3.68
CA PHE A 238 2.27 -15.73 3.33
C PHE A 238 3.75 -15.80 3.73
N ASP A 239 4.08 -15.37 4.93
CA ASP A 239 5.47 -15.42 5.38
C ASP A 239 5.62 -16.29 6.65
N TYR A 240 5.13 -17.52 6.56
CA TYR A 240 5.56 -18.58 7.46
C TYR A 240 6.65 -19.47 6.79
N ALA A 241 7.46 -18.89 5.96
CA ALA A 241 8.69 -19.54 5.56
C ALA A 241 9.66 -19.39 6.72
N ASN A 242 9.62 -20.32 7.60
CA ASN A 242 10.60 -20.80 8.56
C ASN A 242 10.00 -20.96 9.96
N GLY A 243 9.28 -22.05 10.14
CA GLY A 243 9.37 -22.75 11.40
C GLY A 243 10.72 -23.45 11.47
#